data_e75f85db499c3a9e14b0e79afb8b2cf5
#
_entry.id   e75f85db499c3a9e14b0e79afb8b2cf5
#
_cell.length_a   1.000
_cell.length_b   1.000
_cell.length_c   1.000
_cell.angle_alpha   90.00
_cell.angle_beta   90.00
_cell.angle_gamma   90.00
#
_symmetry.space_group_name_H-M   'P 1'
#
loop_
_entity.id
_entity.type
_entity.pdbx_description
1 polymer ?
#
loop_
_entity_poly.entity_id
_entity_poly.type
_entity_poly.pdbx_seq_one_letter_code
_entity_poly.pdbx_strand_id
1 'polypeptide(L)'
;MPATPARKPLPIRDDLKDLHPYGAPQLDVSVQLNTNENPYGPSEALQDAVAEAVRKVAGTLNRYPDRDAVELRKDLAAYLGHDLTEDNTWAANGSNEVIQQLLQAFGGPGRTALGFEPSYSMHPLIALATCTEWISGSRDNDYGLSTAAEQVARHHP
;
A
#
# COMPACT_ATOMS: atom_id res chain seq x y z
N MET A 1 -31.65 32.30 -13.21
CA MET A 1 -31.13 31.41 -12.16
C MET A 1 -29.98 32.11 -11.48
N PRO A 2 -29.91 32.24 -10.15
CA PRO A 2 -28.77 32.84 -9.48
C PRO A 2 -27.53 31.99 -9.77
N ALA A 3 -26.40 32.64 -10.15
CA ALA A 3 -25.14 31.98 -10.39
C ALA A 3 -24.67 31.32 -9.08
N THR A 4 -24.32 30.03 -9.13
CA THR A 4 -23.72 29.32 -8.00
C THR A 4 -22.42 30.05 -7.65
N PRO A 5 -22.24 30.49 -6.39
CA PRO A 5 -21.00 31.19 -6.02
C PRO A 5 -19.79 30.28 -6.28
N ALA A 6 -18.75 30.84 -6.92
CA ALA A 6 -17.50 30.12 -7.16
C ALA A 6 -16.97 29.59 -5.84
N ARG A 7 -16.78 28.27 -5.74
CA ARG A 7 -16.19 27.66 -4.55
C ARG A 7 -14.76 28.14 -4.39
N LYS A 8 -14.41 28.61 -3.19
CA LYS A 8 -13.00 28.90 -2.87
C LYS A 8 -12.18 27.62 -3.06
N PRO A 9 -10.98 27.72 -3.63
CA PRO A 9 -10.06 26.58 -3.75
C PRO A 9 -9.78 26.02 -2.35
N LEU A 10 -9.67 24.69 -2.26
CA LEU A 10 -9.28 24.03 -1.02
C LEU A 10 -7.83 24.38 -0.66
N PRO A 11 -7.50 24.55 0.63
CA PRO A 11 -6.14 24.86 1.08
C PRO A 11 -5.29 23.56 1.12
N ILE A 12 -5.09 22.96 -0.05
CA ILE A 12 -4.20 21.80 -0.18
C ILE A 12 -2.72 22.24 -0.21
N ARG A 13 -1.83 21.36 0.23
CA ARG A 13 -0.38 21.52 0.12
C ARG A 13 0.02 21.86 -1.32
N ASP A 14 0.98 22.76 -1.49
CA ASP A 14 1.37 23.24 -2.81
C ASP A 14 1.93 22.13 -3.71
N ASP A 15 2.69 21.21 -3.12
CA ASP A 15 3.30 20.06 -3.80
C ASP A 15 2.28 18.98 -4.24
N LEU A 16 1.02 19.07 -3.78
CA LEU A 16 -0.06 18.16 -4.15
C LEU A 16 -1.05 18.76 -5.16
N LYS A 17 -0.97 20.05 -5.45
CA LYS A 17 -1.99 20.76 -6.26
C LYS A 17 -2.11 20.24 -7.68
N ASP A 18 -0.98 19.85 -8.28
CA ASP A 18 -0.89 19.43 -9.67
C ASP A 18 -0.95 17.89 -9.82
N LEU A 19 -1.15 17.17 -8.72
CA LEU A 19 -1.29 15.72 -8.77
C LEU A 19 -2.66 15.33 -9.32
N HIS A 20 -2.64 14.38 -10.23
CA HIS A 20 -3.84 13.67 -10.66
C HIS A 20 -4.08 12.42 -9.80
N PRO A 21 -5.33 12.06 -9.52
CA PRO A 21 -5.62 10.82 -8.81
C PRO A 21 -4.97 9.63 -9.51
N TYR A 22 -4.26 8.82 -8.74
CA TYR A 22 -3.77 7.53 -9.25
C TYR A 22 -4.97 6.60 -9.47
N GLY A 23 -4.97 5.94 -10.61
CA GLY A 23 -5.96 4.92 -10.93
C GLY A 23 -5.62 4.25 -12.25
N ALA A 24 -5.63 2.92 -12.27
CA ALA A 24 -5.62 2.18 -13.51
C ALA A 24 -6.98 2.40 -14.21
N PRO A 25 -7.00 2.60 -15.55
CA PRO A 25 -8.26 2.70 -16.28
C PRO A 25 -9.13 1.46 -16.02
N GLN A 26 -10.38 1.69 -15.64
CA GLN A 26 -11.37 0.62 -15.57
C GLN A 26 -11.91 0.40 -16.98
N LEU A 27 -11.56 -0.73 -17.56
CA LEU A 27 -11.90 -1.08 -18.93
C LEU A 27 -12.94 -2.20 -18.94
N ASP A 28 -13.99 -2.05 -19.75
CA ASP A 28 -14.94 -3.13 -20.03
C ASP A 28 -14.42 -3.95 -21.22
N VAL A 29 -13.51 -4.88 -20.92
CA VAL A 29 -12.86 -5.75 -21.90
C VAL A 29 -12.84 -7.19 -21.39
N SER A 30 -12.85 -8.14 -22.34
CA SER A 30 -12.86 -9.58 -21.99
C SER A 30 -11.59 -10.08 -21.33
N VAL A 31 -10.46 -9.37 -21.51
CA VAL A 31 -9.16 -9.70 -20.89
C VAL A 31 -8.56 -8.42 -20.31
N GLN A 32 -8.47 -8.36 -19.00
CA GLN A 32 -7.85 -7.26 -18.25
C GLN A 32 -6.46 -7.67 -17.78
N LEU A 33 -5.42 -6.96 -18.24
CA LEU A 33 -4.02 -7.18 -17.84
C LEU A 33 -3.33 -5.88 -17.40
N ASN A 34 -4.12 -4.82 -17.16
CA ASN A 34 -3.62 -3.50 -16.79
C ASN A 34 -3.49 -3.32 -15.27
N THR A 35 -3.93 -4.30 -14.50
CA THR A 35 -3.79 -4.37 -13.04
C THR A 35 -3.21 -5.73 -12.65
N ASN A 36 -2.54 -5.80 -11.50
CA ASN A 36 -1.97 -7.03 -10.98
C ASN A 36 -3.01 -7.78 -10.14
N GLU A 37 -4.01 -8.34 -10.83
CA GLU A 37 -5.10 -9.09 -10.22
C GLU A 37 -4.93 -10.59 -10.40
N ASN A 38 -5.39 -11.36 -9.41
CA ASN A 38 -5.47 -12.80 -9.55
C ASN A 38 -6.70 -13.16 -10.43
N PRO A 39 -6.53 -13.78 -11.59
CA PRO A 39 -7.63 -14.14 -12.48
C PRO A 39 -8.48 -15.31 -11.93
N TYR A 40 -8.02 -16.01 -10.91
CA TYR A 40 -8.74 -17.12 -10.31
C TYR A 40 -9.53 -16.66 -9.09
N GLY A 41 -10.84 -16.83 -9.13
CA GLY A 41 -11.71 -16.57 -7.99
C GLY A 41 -11.48 -17.56 -6.84
N PRO A 42 -11.96 -17.23 -5.64
CA PRO A 42 -11.89 -18.15 -4.50
C PRO A 42 -12.74 -19.41 -4.74
N SER A 43 -12.32 -20.56 -4.21
CA SER A 43 -13.11 -21.80 -4.25
C SER A 43 -14.44 -21.63 -3.51
N GLU A 44 -15.45 -22.45 -3.85
CA GLU A 44 -16.75 -22.46 -3.16
C GLU A 44 -16.57 -22.64 -1.65
N ALA A 45 -15.72 -23.59 -1.24
CA ALA A 45 -15.43 -23.83 0.18
C ALA A 45 -14.87 -22.59 0.89
N LEU A 46 -14.02 -21.80 0.21
CA LEU A 46 -13.51 -20.55 0.78
C LEU A 46 -14.61 -19.47 0.84
N GLN A 47 -15.45 -19.37 -0.20
CA GLN A 47 -16.58 -18.43 -0.20
C GLN A 47 -17.54 -18.71 0.96
N ASP A 48 -17.89 -19.98 1.18
CA ASP A 48 -18.76 -20.41 2.29
C ASP A 48 -18.13 -20.10 3.65
N ALA A 49 -16.84 -20.39 3.81
CA ALA A 49 -16.12 -20.11 5.06
C ALA A 49 -16.07 -18.60 5.37
N VAL A 50 -15.83 -17.75 4.36
CA VAL A 50 -15.86 -16.29 4.50
C VAL A 50 -17.27 -15.80 4.86
N ALA A 51 -18.31 -16.29 4.17
CA ALA A 51 -19.70 -15.91 4.45
C ALA A 51 -20.10 -16.25 5.88
N GLU A 52 -19.72 -17.44 6.37
CA GLU A 52 -20.00 -17.87 7.74
C GLU A 52 -19.21 -17.03 8.77
N ALA A 53 -17.94 -16.71 8.51
CA ALA A 53 -17.16 -15.85 9.37
C ALA A 53 -17.76 -14.45 9.48
N VAL A 54 -18.15 -13.85 8.35
CA VAL A 54 -18.84 -12.55 8.32
C VAL A 54 -20.15 -12.60 9.09
N ARG A 55 -20.96 -13.65 8.91
CA ARG A 55 -22.22 -13.83 9.64
C ARG A 55 -22.02 -13.85 11.15
N LYS A 56 -20.95 -14.48 11.64
CA LYS A 56 -20.64 -14.53 13.08
C LYS A 56 -20.30 -13.16 13.66
N VAL A 57 -19.55 -12.34 12.93
CA VAL A 57 -19.12 -11.02 13.42
C VAL A 57 -20.11 -9.90 13.13
N ALA A 58 -21.07 -10.11 12.21
CA ALA A 58 -22.03 -9.09 11.79
C ALA A 58 -22.83 -8.47 12.95
N GLY A 59 -23.15 -9.27 13.96
CA GLY A 59 -23.87 -8.81 15.15
C GLY A 59 -23.08 -7.88 16.07
N THR A 60 -21.77 -7.74 15.85
CA THR A 60 -20.86 -6.95 16.68
C THR A 60 -20.20 -5.77 15.95
N LEU A 61 -20.56 -5.53 14.67
CA LEU A 61 -19.98 -4.47 13.84
C LEU A 61 -20.20 -3.04 14.38
N ASN A 62 -21.14 -2.87 15.31
CA ASN A 62 -21.33 -1.62 16.05
C ASN A 62 -20.32 -1.40 17.19
N ARG A 63 -19.42 -2.34 17.42
CA ARG A 63 -18.37 -2.26 18.45
C ARG A 63 -17.01 -2.01 17.79
N TYR A 64 -16.08 -1.45 18.55
CA TYR A 64 -14.69 -1.36 18.10
C TYR A 64 -14.12 -2.77 17.85
N PRO A 65 -13.35 -2.94 16.77
CA PRO A 65 -12.65 -4.19 16.51
C PRO A 65 -11.53 -4.40 17.54
N ASP A 66 -10.94 -5.61 17.52
CA ASP A 66 -9.67 -5.84 18.21
C ASP A 66 -8.61 -4.88 17.64
N ARG A 67 -8.14 -3.98 18.51
CA ARG A 67 -7.18 -2.93 18.15
C ARG A 67 -5.87 -3.50 17.60
N ASP A 68 -5.42 -4.57 18.19
CA ASP A 68 -4.11 -5.14 17.93
C ASP A 68 -4.14 -6.29 16.91
N ALA A 69 -5.34 -6.73 16.50
CA ALA A 69 -5.57 -7.83 15.55
C ALA A 69 -4.73 -9.08 15.89
N VAL A 70 -4.68 -9.45 17.18
CA VAL A 70 -3.74 -10.44 17.73
C VAL A 70 -3.89 -11.79 17.04
N GLU A 71 -5.12 -12.30 16.88
CA GLU A 71 -5.34 -13.61 16.25
C GLU A 71 -4.91 -13.60 14.77
N LEU A 72 -5.23 -12.54 14.01
CA LEU A 72 -4.75 -12.40 12.64
C LEU A 72 -3.22 -12.39 12.57
N ARG A 73 -2.55 -11.69 13.48
CA ARG A 73 -1.10 -11.60 13.51
C ARG A 73 -0.45 -12.95 13.87
N LYS A 74 -1.05 -13.72 14.77
CA LYS A 74 -0.64 -15.10 15.06
C LYS A 74 -0.77 -16.01 13.83
N ASP A 75 -1.91 -15.95 13.14
CA ASP A 75 -2.14 -16.74 11.94
C ASP A 75 -1.16 -16.37 10.83
N LEU A 76 -0.88 -15.07 10.65
CA LEU A 76 0.13 -14.59 9.69
C LEU A 76 1.54 -15.07 10.06
N ALA A 77 1.92 -15.00 11.33
CA ALA A 77 3.20 -15.50 11.81
C ALA A 77 3.35 -17.00 11.54
N ALA A 78 2.31 -17.77 11.86
CA ALA A 78 2.29 -19.21 11.61
C ALA A 78 2.36 -19.54 10.10
N TYR A 79 1.67 -18.77 9.25
CA TYR A 79 1.72 -18.93 7.80
C TYR A 79 3.10 -18.62 7.21
N LEU A 80 3.76 -17.56 7.70
CA LEU A 80 5.09 -17.16 7.26
C LEU A 80 6.18 -18.11 7.76
N GLY A 81 6.02 -18.72 8.92
CA GLY A 81 7.03 -19.58 9.55
C GLY A 81 8.23 -18.79 10.09
N HIS A 82 9.44 -19.37 9.98
CA HIS A 82 10.71 -18.74 10.38
C HIS A 82 10.76 -18.28 11.84
N ASP A 83 10.09 -19.02 12.75
CA ASP A 83 10.02 -18.71 14.17
C ASP A 83 9.44 -17.32 14.50
N LEU A 84 8.64 -16.76 13.58
CA LEU A 84 7.93 -15.51 13.79
C LEU A 84 6.78 -15.67 14.78
N THR A 85 6.50 -14.61 15.51
CA THR A 85 5.39 -14.50 16.44
C THR A 85 4.48 -13.32 16.04
N GLU A 86 3.36 -13.14 16.73
CA GLU A 86 2.52 -11.96 16.56
C GLU A 86 3.27 -10.64 16.75
N ASP A 87 4.35 -10.63 17.54
CA ASP A 87 5.16 -9.42 17.76
C ASP A 87 6.05 -9.05 16.57
N ASN A 88 6.27 -9.98 15.65
CA ASN A 88 7.05 -9.77 14.44
C ASN A 88 6.17 -9.49 13.20
N THR A 89 4.86 -9.49 13.34
CA THR A 89 3.93 -9.33 12.22
C THR A 89 3.05 -8.11 12.40
N TRP A 90 2.72 -7.47 11.28
CA TRP A 90 1.78 -6.37 11.21
C TRP A 90 0.82 -6.56 10.05
N ALA A 91 -0.40 -6.10 10.19
CA ALA A 91 -1.43 -6.17 9.16
C ALA A 91 -2.03 -4.79 8.90
N ALA A 92 -2.30 -4.51 7.64
CA ALA A 92 -2.95 -3.28 7.19
C ALA A 92 -3.79 -3.56 5.92
N ASN A 93 -4.49 -2.54 5.40
CA ASN A 93 -5.31 -2.67 4.21
C ASN A 93 -4.45 -2.65 2.93
N GLY A 94 -3.76 -3.75 2.69
CA GLY A 94 -2.86 -3.92 1.57
C GLY A 94 -1.47 -3.29 1.79
N SER A 95 -0.54 -3.59 0.86
CA SER A 95 0.86 -3.15 0.94
C SER A 95 1.04 -1.63 0.92
N ASN A 96 0.16 -0.90 0.25
CA ASN A 96 0.23 0.56 0.19
C ASN A 96 0.11 1.20 1.58
N GLU A 97 -0.81 0.71 2.40
CA GLU A 97 -0.96 1.21 3.77
C GLU A 97 0.23 0.82 4.65
N VAL A 98 0.78 -0.40 4.49
CA VAL A 98 2.00 -0.82 5.20
C VAL A 98 3.17 0.09 4.86
N ILE A 99 3.41 0.37 3.57
CA ILE A 99 4.48 1.26 3.11
C ILE A 99 4.26 2.69 3.61
N GLN A 100 3.02 3.16 3.58
CA GLN A 100 2.68 4.48 4.12
C GLN A 100 2.99 4.59 5.61
N GLN A 101 2.63 3.58 6.41
CA GLN A 101 2.93 3.55 7.85
C GLN A 101 4.44 3.52 8.11
N LEU A 102 5.20 2.75 7.31
CA LEU A 102 6.67 2.75 7.39
C LEU A 102 7.24 4.14 7.10
N LEU A 103 6.81 4.80 6.02
CA LEU A 103 7.28 6.14 5.67
C LEU A 103 6.79 7.22 6.63
N GLN A 104 5.64 7.05 7.29
CA GLN A 104 5.21 7.92 8.38
C GLN A 104 6.08 7.77 9.64
N ALA A 105 6.56 6.56 9.91
CA ALA A 105 7.39 6.28 11.08
C ALA A 105 8.87 6.64 10.87
N PHE A 106 9.41 6.39 9.69
CA PHE A 106 10.85 6.48 9.40
C PHE A 106 11.22 7.56 8.39
N GLY A 107 10.28 8.01 7.56
CA GLY A 107 10.44 9.08 6.57
C GLY A 107 10.15 10.47 7.14
N GLY A 108 9.72 11.38 6.27
CA GLY A 108 9.33 12.75 6.61
C GLY A 108 10.27 13.82 6.03
N PRO A 109 10.05 15.10 6.37
CA PRO A 109 10.86 16.20 5.85
C PRO A 109 12.36 16.04 6.15
N GLY A 110 13.19 16.18 5.12
CA GLY A 110 14.65 16.04 5.22
C GLY A 110 15.13 14.58 5.29
N ARG A 111 14.26 13.61 5.09
CA ARG A 111 14.60 12.19 4.94
C ARG A 111 14.34 11.73 3.52
N THR A 112 15.05 10.69 3.13
CA THR A 112 15.00 10.10 1.79
C THR A 112 14.55 8.65 1.85
N ALA A 113 13.92 8.20 0.76
CA ALA A 113 13.61 6.79 0.50
C ALA A 113 14.12 6.44 -0.89
N LEU A 114 14.81 5.31 -1.03
CA LEU A 114 15.36 4.83 -2.29
C LEU A 114 14.53 3.65 -2.79
N GLY A 115 14.08 3.71 -4.04
CA GLY A 115 13.46 2.59 -4.74
C GLY A 115 14.16 2.31 -6.06
N PHE A 116 14.14 1.07 -6.51
CA PHE A 116 14.81 0.63 -7.74
C PHE A 116 13.82 0.47 -8.87
N GLU A 117 13.98 1.27 -9.92
CA GLU A 117 13.04 1.30 -11.05
C GLU A 117 13.53 0.43 -12.23
N PRO A 118 12.56 -0.15 -13.00
CA PRO A 118 11.12 -0.01 -12.87
C PRO A 118 10.54 -0.70 -11.63
N SER A 119 9.56 -0.04 -10.99
CA SER A 119 8.92 -0.46 -9.75
C SER A 119 7.43 -0.08 -9.74
N TYR A 120 6.76 -0.42 -8.67
CA TYR A 120 5.36 -0.04 -8.47
C TYR A 120 5.23 1.48 -8.25
N SER A 121 4.42 2.11 -9.09
CA SER A 121 4.31 3.58 -9.18
C SER A 121 3.73 4.25 -7.93
N MET A 122 3.12 3.50 -7.00
CA MET A 122 2.63 4.06 -5.75
C MET A 122 3.73 4.40 -4.75
N HIS A 123 4.92 3.79 -4.83
CA HIS A 123 5.98 4.04 -3.86
C HIS A 123 6.41 5.52 -3.82
N PRO A 124 6.75 6.17 -4.95
CA PRO A 124 7.07 7.61 -4.96
C PRO A 124 5.88 8.49 -4.54
N LEU A 125 4.64 8.10 -4.85
CA LEU A 125 3.46 8.86 -4.44
C LEU A 125 3.23 8.79 -2.93
N ILE A 126 3.47 7.65 -2.30
CA ILE A 126 3.39 7.50 -0.85
C ILE A 126 4.52 8.30 -0.17
N ALA A 127 5.74 8.27 -0.73
CA ALA A 127 6.85 9.07 -0.24
C ALA A 127 6.52 10.59 -0.27
N LEU A 128 5.99 11.06 -1.39
CA LEU A 128 5.53 12.45 -1.53
C LEU A 128 4.42 12.78 -0.51
N ALA A 129 3.44 11.89 -0.34
CA ALA A 129 2.35 12.10 0.61
C ALA A 129 2.83 12.21 2.06
N THR A 130 3.90 11.52 2.40
CA THR A 130 4.56 11.54 3.72
C THR A 130 5.67 12.59 3.85
N CYS A 131 5.84 13.48 2.86
CA CYS A 131 6.92 14.47 2.80
C CYS A 131 8.33 13.86 2.84
N THR A 132 8.49 12.64 2.33
CA THR A 132 9.76 11.94 2.20
C THR A 132 10.29 12.14 0.78
N GLU A 133 11.54 12.54 0.63
CA GLU A 133 12.17 12.65 -0.69
C GLU A 133 12.33 11.25 -1.31
N TRP A 134 11.93 11.10 -2.57
CA TRP A 134 12.09 9.86 -3.31
C TRP A 134 13.32 9.90 -4.21
N ILE A 135 14.16 8.88 -4.08
CA ILE A 135 15.32 8.67 -4.96
C ILE A 135 15.05 7.44 -5.82
N SER A 136 15.12 7.63 -7.15
CA SER A 136 14.99 6.54 -8.12
C SER A 136 16.36 5.93 -8.38
N GLY A 137 16.60 4.75 -7.84
CA GLY A 137 17.75 3.90 -8.15
C GLY A 137 17.51 3.07 -9.41
N SER A 138 18.56 2.54 -9.99
CA SER A 138 18.52 1.77 -11.23
C SER A 138 18.55 0.26 -10.96
N ARG A 139 17.83 -0.49 -11.80
CA ARG A 139 18.00 -1.93 -11.96
C ARG A 139 18.97 -2.23 -13.10
N ASP A 140 19.50 -3.44 -13.11
CA ASP A 140 20.29 -3.96 -14.22
C ASP A 140 19.41 -4.17 -15.48
N ASN A 141 20.02 -4.42 -16.63
CA ASN A 141 19.30 -4.64 -17.89
C ASN A 141 18.37 -5.87 -17.85
N ASP A 142 18.67 -6.83 -16.99
CA ASP A 142 17.85 -8.02 -16.73
C ASP A 142 16.91 -7.84 -15.51
N TYR A 143 16.74 -6.60 -15.05
CA TYR A 143 15.98 -6.19 -13.86
C TYR A 143 16.58 -6.69 -12.53
N GLY A 144 17.80 -7.17 -12.52
CA GLY A 144 18.56 -7.52 -11.31
C GLY A 144 18.85 -6.31 -10.43
N LEU A 145 19.50 -6.56 -9.32
CA LEU A 145 19.86 -5.56 -8.30
C LEU A 145 21.34 -5.67 -7.90
N SER A 146 22.22 -5.96 -8.86
CA SER A 146 23.65 -6.20 -8.59
C SER A 146 24.35 -5.01 -7.92
N THR A 147 23.94 -3.78 -8.23
CA THR A 147 24.49 -2.52 -7.70
C THR A 147 23.68 -1.91 -6.56
N ALA A 148 22.65 -2.62 -6.04
CA ALA A 148 21.76 -2.08 -5.01
C ALA A 148 22.52 -1.62 -3.76
N ALA A 149 23.46 -2.42 -3.26
CA ALA A 149 24.23 -2.08 -2.07
C ALA A 149 25.09 -0.81 -2.26
N GLU A 150 25.66 -0.63 -3.46
CA GLU A 150 26.44 0.57 -3.81
C GLU A 150 25.54 1.82 -3.88
N GLN A 151 24.36 1.68 -4.46
CA GLN A 151 23.39 2.77 -4.54
C GLN A 151 22.88 3.16 -3.15
N VAL A 152 22.56 2.20 -2.28
CA VAL A 152 22.20 2.46 -0.87
C VAL A 152 23.35 3.16 -0.15
N ALA A 153 24.59 2.66 -0.29
CA ALA A 153 25.76 3.30 0.34
C ALA A 153 26.04 4.70 -0.18
N ARG A 154 25.68 5.01 -1.42
CA ARG A 154 25.85 6.34 -2.03
C ARG A 154 24.81 7.36 -1.54
N HIS A 155 23.56 6.94 -1.44
CA HIS A 155 22.44 7.83 -1.17
C HIS A 155 22.11 7.95 0.32
N HIS A 156 22.51 6.98 1.14
CA HIS A 156 22.19 6.94 2.58
C HIS A 156 20.71 7.23 2.88
N PRO A 157 19.78 6.49 2.24
CA PRO A 157 18.36 6.78 2.35
C PRO A 157 17.80 6.51 3.75
#